data_041a8f731d4522f61e3cb5b7356861f5
#
_entry.id   041a8f731d4522f61e3cb5b7356861f5
#
_cell.length_a   1.000
_cell.length_b   1.000
_cell.length_c   1.000
_cell.angle_alpha   90.00
_cell.angle_beta   90.00
_cell.angle_gamma   90.00
#
_symmetry.space_group_name_H-M   'P 1'
#
loop_
_entity.id
_entity.type
_entity.pdbx_description
1 polymer ?
#
loop_
_entity_poly.entity_id
_entity_poly.type
_entity_poly.pdbx_seq_one_letter_code
_entity_poly.pdbx_strand_id
1 'polypeptide(L)'
;RRLIKALKHFGYTVAVFSGGFQYVGEYLQQQLGIDYVFANELEEVDGVMTGKVIGDIVDAQRKAELLRQIAVKENISLAQTIAVGDGANDLPMLQQAGLGVAYHAKTIVRENAKHAISNFGLDAILYLIGFSDLDIEQALTRD
;
A
#
# COMPACT_ATOMS: atom_id res chain seq x y z
N ARG A 1 -0.47 12.33 0.29
CA ARG A 1 0.85 13.01 0.31
C ARG A 1 1.45 13.04 1.72
N ARG A 2 0.76 13.61 2.73
CA ARG A 2 1.26 13.76 4.11
C ARG A 2 1.82 12.45 4.69
N LEU A 3 1.03 11.35 4.63
CA LEU A 3 1.46 10.02 5.07
C LEU A 3 2.76 9.58 4.40
N ILE A 4 2.82 9.60 3.07
CA ILE A 4 3.99 9.10 2.31
C ILE A 4 5.23 9.93 2.63
N LYS A 5 5.12 11.28 2.66
CA LYS A 5 6.24 12.15 3.01
C LYS A 5 6.79 11.82 4.41
N ALA A 6 5.91 11.66 5.42
CA ALA A 6 6.32 11.29 6.76
C ALA A 6 6.99 9.91 6.81
N LEU A 7 6.39 8.88 6.19
CA LEU A 7 6.97 7.54 6.13
C LEU A 7 8.35 7.53 5.47
N LYS A 8 8.52 8.23 4.35
CA LYS A 8 9.81 8.34 3.68
C LYS A 8 10.85 9.05 4.53
N HIS A 9 10.48 10.13 5.24
CA HIS A 9 11.36 10.82 6.19
C HIS A 9 11.89 9.88 7.28
N PHE A 10 11.05 8.98 7.79
CA PHE A 10 11.43 7.98 8.79
C PHE A 10 12.05 6.70 8.23
N GLY A 11 12.41 6.69 6.95
CA GLY A 11 13.13 5.57 6.33
C GLY A 11 12.26 4.37 5.94
N TYR A 12 10.95 4.53 5.87
CA TYR A 12 10.07 3.45 5.41
C TYR A 12 10.16 3.27 3.89
N THR A 13 10.17 2.02 3.46
CA THR A 13 9.92 1.63 2.07
C THR A 13 8.42 1.57 1.84
N VAL A 14 7.94 2.21 0.79
CA VAL A 14 6.51 2.33 0.47
C VAL A 14 6.20 1.60 -0.83
N ALA A 15 5.23 0.70 -0.78
CA ALA A 15 4.74 -0.05 -1.93
C ALA A 15 3.23 0.14 -2.13
N VAL A 16 2.78 0.14 -3.38
CA VAL A 16 1.37 0.15 -3.77
C VAL A 16 1.05 -1.06 -4.63
N PHE A 17 0.04 -1.82 -4.22
CA PHE A 17 -0.52 -2.95 -4.95
C PHE A 17 -1.95 -2.63 -5.37
N SER A 18 -2.21 -2.56 -6.65
CA SER A 18 -3.49 -2.12 -7.18
C SER A 18 -4.05 -3.10 -8.22
N GLY A 19 -5.33 -3.44 -8.08
CA GLY A 19 -6.08 -4.07 -9.16
C GLY A 19 -6.46 -3.10 -10.28
N GLY A 20 -6.12 -1.82 -10.16
CA GLY A 20 -6.23 -0.81 -11.23
C GLY A 20 -5.07 -0.90 -12.22
N PHE A 21 -4.92 0.12 -13.05
CA PHE A 21 -3.99 0.07 -14.16
C PHE A 21 -2.65 0.72 -13.87
N GLN A 22 -1.60 0.16 -14.47
CA GLN A 22 -0.19 0.53 -14.31
C GLN A 22 0.06 2.03 -14.53
N TYR A 23 -0.56 2.63 -15.53
CA TYR A 23 -0.41 4.06 -15.83
C TYR A 23 -0.71 4.98 -14.63
N VAL A 24 -1.79 4.66 -13.89
CA VAL A 24 -2.15 5.44 -12.67
C VAL A 24 -1.13 5.21 -11.56
N GLY A 25 -0.66 3.98 -11.43
CA GLY A 25 0.36 3.61 -10.46
C GLY A 25 1.68 4.35 -10.68
N GLU A 26 2.16 4.40 -11.90
CA GLU A 26 3.39 5.11 -12.30
C GLU A 26 3.29 6.63 -12.06
N TYR A 27 2.15 7.23 -12.39
CA TYR A 27 1.90 8.63 -12.08
C TYR A 27 2.00 8.91 -10.57
N LEU A 28 1.35 8.06 -9.75
CA LEU A 28 1.41 8.20 -8.29
C LEU A 28 2.83 7.97 -7.75
N GLN A 29 3.57 7.02 -8.32
CA GLN A 29 4.95 6.74 -7.97
C GLN A 29 5.84 7.98 -8.13
N GLN A 30 5.75 8.63 -9.28
CA GLN A 30 6.51 9.85 -9.56
C GLN A 30 6.12 11.01 -8.65
N GLN A 31 4.81 11.20 -8.39
CA GLN A 31 4.29 12.30 -7.59
C GLN A 31 4.52 12.17 -6.09
N LEU A 32 4.64 10.96 -5.58
CA LEU A 32 4.68 10.68 -4.15
C LEU A 32 5.99 10.06 -3.66
N GLY A 33 6.90 9.68 -4.56
CA GLY A 33 8.15 9.01 -4.21
C GLY A 33 7.93 7.58 -3.68
N ILE A 34 6.94 6.86 -4.22
CA ILE A 34 6.66 5.47 -3.88
C ILE A 34 7.76 4.58 -4.45
N ASP A 35 8.28 3.64 -3.64
CA ASP A 35 9.43 2.80 -4.04
C ASP A 35 9.02 1.68 -4.99
N TYR A 36 7.84 1.07 -4.76
CA TYR A 36 7.34 -0.05 -5.55
C TYR A 36 5.89 0.18 -5.95
N VAL A 37 5.58 -0.03 -7.22
CA VAL A 37 4.21 -0.06 -7.74
C VAL A 37 3.99 -1.33 -8.53
N PHE A 38 2.93 -2.06 -8.19
CA PHE A 38 2.44 -3.23 -8.91
C PHE A 38 0.96 -3.02 -9.19
N ALA A 39 0.62 -3.01 -10.46
CA ALA A 39 -0.74 -2.82 -10.94
C ALA A 39 -0.96 -3.65 -12.21
N ASN A 40 -2.21 -3.83 -12.59
CA ASN A 40 -2.54 -4.55 -13.83
C ASN A 40 -2.11 -3.74 -15.05
N GLU A 41 -1.55 -4.42 -16.04
CA GLU A 41 -1.16 -3.85 -17.31
C GLU A 41 -2.23 -4.10 -18.37
N LEU A 42 -2.61 -3.05 -19.10
CA LEU A 42 -3.50 -3.18 -20.25
C LEU A 42 -2.70 -3.41 -21.51
N GLU A 43 -3.19 -4.34 -22.34
CA GLU A 43 -2.67 -4.55 -23.68
C GLU A 43 -2.93 -3.31 -24.54
N GLU A 44 -1.87 -2.82 -25.18
CA GLU A 44 -1.91 -1.77 -26.17
C GLU A 44 -1.43 -2.32 -27.51
N VAL A 45 -2.21 -2.13 -28.55
CA VAL A 45 -1.84 -2.49 -29.93
C VAL A 45 -2.00 -1.24 -30.80
N ASP A 46 -0.92 -0.85 -31.46
CA ASP A 46 -0.84 0.33 -32.35
C ASP A 46 -1.34 1.62 -31.68
N GLY A 47 -1.03 1.83 -30.39
CA GLY A 47 -1.45 3.01 -29.62
C GLY A 47 -2.90 2.98 -29.13
N VAL A 48 -3.59 1.84 -29.26
CA VAL A 48 -4.98 1.66 -28.84
C VAL A 48 -5.07 0.59 -27.75
N MET A 49 -5.70 0.94 -26.62
CA MET A 49 -5.99 -0.01 -25.56
C MET A 49 -7.02 -1.03 -26.02
N THR A 50 -6.70 -2.32 -25.96
CA THR A 50 -7.61 -3.41 -26.39
C THR A 50 -8.65 -3.76 -25.32
N GLY A 51 -8.45 -3.33 -24.08
CA GLY A 51 -9.27 -3.69 -22.93
C GLY A 51 -8.89 -5.02 -22.27
N LYS A 52 -7.89 -5.72 -22.79
CA LYS A 52 -7.37 -6.94 -22.18
C LYS A 52 -6.30 -6.60 -21.14
N VAL A 53 -6.27 -7.36 -20.06
CA VAL A 53 -5.20 -7.33 -19.07
C VAL A 53 -4.12 -8.32 -19.49
N ILE A 54 -2.86 -7.88 -19.46
CA ILE A 54 -1.70 -8.72 -19.77
C ILE A 54 -0.83 -8.89 -18.51
N GLY A 55 0.02 -9.93 -18.52
CA GLY A 55 0.90 -10.23 -17.41
C GLY A 55 0.17 -10.80 -16.18
N ASP A 56 0.83 -10.70 -15.03
CA ASP A 56 0.31 -11.20 -13.75
C ASP A 56 -0.77 -10.28 -13.17
N ILE A 57 -1.96 -10.83 -12.98
CA ILE A 57 -3.08 -10.07 -12.37
C ILE A 57 -2.79 -9.84 -10.88
N VAL A 58 -2.91 -8.59 -10.44
CA VAL A 58 -2.74 -8.19 -9.04
C VAL A 58 -4.03 -8.48 -8.26
N ASP A 59 -4.29 -9.76 -8.02
CA ASP A 59 -5.38 -10.27 -7.20
C ASP A 59 -4.99 -10.39 -5.72
N ALA A 60 -5.87 -10.98 -4.90
CA ALA A 60 -5.66 -11.17 -3.47
C ALA A 60 -4.40 -12.01 -3.15
N GLN A 61 -4.20 -13.10 -3.86
CA GLN A 61 -3.06 -13.99 -3.66
C GLN A 61 -1.75 -13.30 -4.09
N ARG A 62 -1.79 -12.60 -5.23
CA ARG A 62 -0.64 -11.87 -5.76
C ARG A 62 -0.21 -10.74 -4.82
N LYS A 63 -1.15 -10.00 -4.22
CA LYS A 63 -0.82 -8.96 -3.22
C LYS A 63 -0.08 -9.53 -2.01
N ALA A 64 -0.54 -10.66 -1.50
CA ALA A 64 0.11 -11.35 -0.38
C ALA A 64 1.50 -11.86 -0.74
N GLU A 65 1.68 -12.36 -1.96
CA GLU A 65 2.97 -12.80 -2.48
C GLU A 65 3.94 -11.63 -2.69
N LEU A 66 3.48 -10.52 -3.27
CA LEU A 66 4.27 -9.31 -3.46
C LEU A 66 4.78 -8.75 -2.14
N LEU A 67 3.95 -8.75 -1.08
CA LEU A 67 4.38 -8.35 0.25
C LEU A 67 5.58 -9.19 0.73
N ARG A 68 5.52 -10.53 0.56
CA ARG A 68 6.63 -11.42 0.92
C ARG A 68 7.88 -11.16 0.09
N GLN A 69 7.72 -11.00 -1.22
CA GLN A 69 8.84 -10.74 -2.12
C GLN A 69 9.57 -9.44 -1.79
N ILE A 70 8.82 -8.36 -1.51
CA ILE A 70 9.43 -7.09 -1.10
C ILE A 70 10.11 -7.22 0.26
N ALA A 71 9.49 -7.88 1.25
CA ALA A 71 10.11 -8.08 2.55
C ALA A 71 11.48 -8.79 2.42
N VAL A 72 11.56 -9.82 1.58
CA VAL A 72 12.84 -10.51 1.28
C VAL A 72 13.82 -9.56 0.60
N LYS A 73 13.39 -8.81 -0.41
CA LYS A 73 14.24 -7.87 -1.15
C LYS A 73 14.79 -6.75 -0.27
N GLU A 74 13.98 -6.25 0.67
CA GLU A 74 14.37 -5.22 1.65
C GLU A 74 15.12 -5.81 2.87
N ASN A 75 15.32 -7.13 2.90
CA ASN A 75 15.97 -7.84 3.99
C ASN A 75 15.32 -7.59 5.36
N ILE A 76 13.98 -7.58 5.39
CA ILE A 76 13.18 -7.46 6.61
C ILE A 76 12.28 -8.68 6.80
N SER A 77 11.83 -8.90 8.04
CA SER A 77 10.80 -9.91 8.31
C SER A 77 9.39 -9.37 8.03
N LEU A 78 8.44 -10.27 7.80
CA LEU A 78 7.02 -9.87 7.67
C LEU A 78 6.49 -9.15 8.92
N ALA A 79 7.05 -9.45 10.10
CA ALA A 79 6.70 -8.73 11.33
C ALA A 79 7.04 -7.22 11.30
N GLN A 80 7.93 -6.81 10.40
CA GLN A 80 8.33 -5.40 10.19
C GLN A 80 7.54 -4.73 9.06
N THR A 81 6.48 -5.37 8.56
CA THR A 81 5.65 -4.83 7.48
C THR A 81 4.32 -4.29 8.00
N ILE A 82 3.82 -3.27 7.32
CA ILE A 82 2.50 -2.69 7.53
C ILE A 82 1.74 -2.83 6.22
N ALA A 83 0.58 -3.47 6.26
CA ALA A 83 -0.30 -3.56 5.10
C ALA A 83 -1.61 -2.82 5.38
N VAL A 84 -2.10 -2.11 4.38
CA VAL A 84 -3.33 -1.32 4.45
C VAL A 84 -4.21 -1.68 3.26
N GLY A 85 -5.48 -1.96 3.51
CA GLY A 85 -6.43 -2.30 2.46
C GLY A 85 -7.88 -2.05 2.88
N ASP A 86 -8.77 -1.96 1.91
CA ASP A 86 -10.20 -1.64 2.09
C ASP A 86 -11.13 -2.78 1.67
N GLY A 87 -10.63 -3.73 0.91
CA GLY A 87 -11.40 -4.80 0.30
C GLY A 87 -11.10 -6.21 0.82
N ALA A 88 -12.02 -7.13 0.58
CA ALA A 88 -11.84 -8.54 0.91
C ALA A 88 -10.63 -9.17 0.17
N ASN A 89 -10.30 -8.64 -1.00
CA ASN A 89 -9.12 -9.02 -1.77
C ASN A 89 -7.79 -8.58 -1.14
N ASP A 90 -7.81 -7.78 -0.07
CA ASP A 90 -6.62 -7.38 0.68
C ASP A 90 -6.39 -8.27 1.91
N LEU A 91 -7.41 -9.05 2.35
CA LEU A 91 -7.34 -9.84 3.58
C LEU A 91 -6.12 -10.78 3.67
N PRO A 92 -5.75 -11.55 2.64
CA PRO A 92 -4.57 -12.41 2.72
C PRO A 92 -3.27 -11.64 2.99
N MET A 93 -3.12 -10.45 2.38
CA MET A 93 -2.00 -9.54 2.61
C MET A 93 -2.05 -8.95 4.03
N LEU A 94 -3.22 -8.46 4.48
CA LEU A 94 -3.40 -7.89 5.82
C LEU A 94 -3.08 -8.89 6.92
N GLN A 95 -3.44 -10.16 6.75
CA GLN A 95 -3.21 -11.22 7.72
C GLN A 95 -1.74 -11.61 7.85
N GLN A 96 -0.96 -11.52 6.78
CA GLN A 96 0.45 -11.87 6.75
C GLN A 96 1.35 -10.74 7.29
N ALA A 97 0.93 -9.49 7.17
CA ALA A 97 1.69 -8.35 7.63
C ALA A 97 1.86 -8.35 9.15
N GLY A 98 2.96 -7.77 9.63
CA GLY A 98 3.16 -7.51 11.06
C GLY A 98 2.04 -6.64 11.63
N LEU A 99 1.64 -5.61 10.89
CA LEU A 99 0.48 -4.77 11.16
C LEU A 99 -0.44 -4.71 9.94
N GLY A 100 -1.61 -5.36 10.01
CA GLY A 100 -2.64 -5.31 8.98
C GLY A 100 -3.75 -4.33 9.39
N VAL A 101 -4.00 -3.32 8.55
CA VAL A 101 -4.98 -2.25 8.81
C VAL A 101 -6.08 -2.26 7.76
N ALA A 102 -7.32 -2.49 8.19
CA ALA A 102 -8.51 -2.29 7.36
C ALA A 102 -8.88 -0.80 7.36
N TYR A 103 -8.73 -0.13 6.23
CA TYR A 103 -8.98 1.30 6.08
C TYR A 103 -10.29 1.56 5.36
N HIS A 104 -11.25 2.23 6.02
CA HIS A 104 -12.62 2.51 5.51
C HIS A 104 -13.29 1.26 4.88
N ALA A 105 -12.98 0.10 5.44
CA ALA A 105 -13.38 -1.18 4.89
C ALA A 105 -14.81 -1.57 5.29
N LYS A 106 -15.40 -2.47 4.50
CA LYS A 106 -16.67 -3.11 4.85
C LYS A 106 -16.53 -3.95 6.12
N THR A 107 -17.66 -4.20 6.80
CA THR A 107 -17.71 -4.92 8.09
C THR A 107 -16.92 -6.22 8.09
N ILE A 108 -17.11 -7.06 7.07
CA ILE A 108 -16.41 -8.34 6.95
C ILE A 108 -14.86 -8.19 6.93
N VAL A 109 -14.34 -7.13 6.34
CA VAL A 109 -12.89 -6.87 6.31
C VAL A 109 -12.42 -6.37 7.66
N ARG A 110 -13.17 -5.49 8.31
CA ARG A 110 -12.87 -4.96 9.64
C ARG A 110 -12.83 -6.04 10.71
N GLU A 111 -13.74 -7.00 10.65
CA GLU A 111 -13.82 -8.11 11.60
C GLU A 111 -12.68 -9.13 11.45
N ASN A 112 -12.10 -9.22 10.25
CA ASN A 112 -11.01 -10.15 9.94
C ASN A 112 -9.62 -9.49 9.91
N ALA A 113 -9.53 -8.18 10.06
CA ALA A 113 -8.27 -7.46 10.21
C ALA A 113 -7.95 -7.25 11.70
N LYS A 114 -6.65 -7.21 12.04
CA LYS A 114 -6.22 -6.96 13.42
C LYS A 114 -6.52 -5.52 13.88
N HIS A 115 -6.51 -4.57 12.96
CA HIS A 115 -6.76 -3.16 13.21
C HIS A 115 -7.64 -2.57 12.12
N ALA A 116 -8.42 -1.54 12.45
CA ALA A 116 -9.28 -0.85 11.50
C ALA A 116 -9.31 0.66 11.76
N ILE A 117 -9.30 1.44 10.66
CA ILE A 117 -9.50 2.89 10.67
C ILE A 117 -10.76 3.19 9.86
N SER A 118 -11.80 3.73 10.49
CA SER A 118 -13.11 3.94 9.86
C SER A 118 -13.48 5.42 9.67
N ASN A 119 -12.98 6.32 10.51
CA ASN A 119 -13.45 7.71 10.59
C ASN A 119 -12.36 8.77 10.40
N PHE A 120 -11.11 8.36 10.21
CA PHE A 120 -9.96 9.26 10.06
C PHE A 120 -9.36 9.17 8.65
N GLY A 121 -8.54 10.14 8.28
CA GLY A 121 -7.74 10.09 7.07
C GLY A 121 -6.68 8.98 7.10
N LEU A 122 -6.11 8.68 5.96
CA LEU A 122 -5.09 7.63 5.82
C LEU A 122 -3.84 7.93 6.68
N ASP A 123 -3.57 9.20 6.98
CA ASP A 123 -2.48 9.63 7.86
C ASP A 123 -2.65 9.21 9.33
N ALA A 124 -3.85 8.77 9.75
CA ALA A 124 -4.07 8.15 11.05
C ALA A 124 -3.20 6.91 11.31
N ILE A 125 -2.70 6.27 10.24
CA ILE A 125 -1.73 5.18 10.33
C ILE A 125 -0.47 5.63 11.06
N LEU A 126 -0.03 6.88 10.91
CA LEU A 126 1.15 7.40 11.60
C LEU A 126 0.98 7.31 13.13
N TYR A 127 -0.18 7.67 13.64
CA TYR A 127 -0.48 7.55 15.08
C TYR A 127 -0.58 6.08 15.54
N LEU A 128 -1.16 5.22 14.70
CA LEU A 128 -1.26 3.80 14.99
C LEU A 128 0.11 3.13 15.15
N ILE A 129 1.11 3.60 14.41
CA ILE A 129 2.50 3.10 14.50
C ILE A 129 3.37 3.90 15.50
N GLY A 130 2.79 4.84 16.24
CA GLY A 130 3.39 5.47 17.40
C GLY A 130 4.03 6.84 17.16
N PHE A 131 3.84 7.48 16.01
CA PHE A 131 4.31 8.86 15.80
C PHE A 131 3.42 9.87 16.50
N SER A 132 4.03 10.85 17.15
CA SER A 132 3.35 12.02 17.73
C SER A 132 3.13 13.14 16.69
N ASP A 133 2.31 14.11 17.01
CA ASP A 133 2.12 15.31 16.17
C ASP A 133 3.45 16.02 15.90
N LEU A 134 4.33 16.09 16.89
CA LEU A 134 5.64 16.71 16.75
C LEU A 134 6.52 15.98 15.73
N ASP A 135 6.55 14.65 15.79
CA ASP A 135 7.30 13.84 14.82
C ASP A 135 6.80 14.09 13.39
N ILE A 136 5.47 14.11 13.22
CA ILE A 136 4.83 14.32 11.93
C ILE A 136 5.12 15.73 11.39
N GLU A 137 5.03 16.76 12.23
CA GLU A 137 5.35 18.13 11.84
C GLU A 137 6.82 18.27 11.42
N GLN A 138 7.74 17.68 12.15
CA GLN A 138 9.17 17.67 11.80
C GLN A 138 9.43 17.00 10.45
N ALA A 139 8.75 15.87 10.18
CA ALA A 139 8.86 15.17 8.91
C ALA A 139 8.30 15.97 7.71
N LEU A 140 7.32 16.84 7.94
CA LEU A 140 6.69 17.64 6.89
C LEU A 140 7.40 18.97 6.60
N THR A 141 8.12 19.51 7.58
CA THR A 141 8.78 20.83 7.49
C THR A 141 10.24 20.76 7.00
N ARG A 142 10.88 19.60 7.05
CA ARG A 142 12.22 19.40 6.52
C ARG A 142 12.14 19.03 5.03
N ASP A 143 12.36 19.99 4.16
CA ASP A 143 12.67 19.79 2.74
C ASP A 143 14.18 19.69 2.54
#